data_c7416c33a8f2394db1357f93bdf5db1a
#
_entry.id   c7416c33a8f2394db1357f93bdf5db1a
#
_cell.length_a   1.000
_cell.length_b   1.000
_cell.length_c   1.000
_cell.angle_alpha   90.00
_cell.angle_beta   90.00
_cell.angle_gamma   90.00
#
_symmetry.space_group_name_H-M   'P 1'
#
loop_
_entity.id
_entity.type
_entity.pdbx_description
1 polymer ?
#
loop_
_entity_poly.entity_id
_entity_poly.type
_entity_poly.pdbx_seq_one_letter_code
_entity_poly.pdbx_strand_id
1 'polypeptide(L)'
;MIDYKMILLPFLISVVLTPLVKQYSIYCGAYAKENKRTVHHGKISRIGGVAIYLAFIITMAIFVKADRQIKGLVIGSSIMFFTGLIDDLIDIKPLVKLTLEVIAALVLIYFGISVDIIRLPLGIQIDTGIISFIFTIIWVAGITNAVNLIDGLDGLSGGMSVIVLVVIGSIAIIERRSDLLSIAFILAFGTLGFLVYNAHPASIFMGDCGSLFLGFMISAISLLGFKSSTILTLALPILLLMLPIIDTLSAILRRTLKGMKFMEADKSHIHHLLMRQFGHRNTVIIMCGLTALFGLSAFAYMINRNIGFLVMVIILLAVEIFIEKSAMISEKFHPLIGLWHRIQRKSRKIFKKVG
;
A
#
# COMPACT_ATOMS: atom_id res chain seq x y z
N MET A 1 -14.01 -19.14 15.11
CA MET A 1 -14.54 -19.61 13.80
C MET A 1 -14.79 -18.37 12.96
N ILE A 2 -14.32 -18.33 11.72
CA ILE A 2 -14.56 -17.18 10.82
C ILE A 2 -16.03 -17.23 10.43
N ASP A 3 -16.79 -16.17 10.70
CA ASP A 3 -18.15 -16.06 10.19
C ASP A 3 -18.08 -15.71 8.70
N TYR A 4 -18.51 -16.63 7.83
CA TYR A 4 -18.52 -16.42 6.39
C TYR A 4 -19.33 -15.18 5.96
N LYS A 5 -20.26 -14.72 6.80
CA LYS A 5 -21.03 -13.50 6.55
C LYS A 5 -20.15 -12.26 6.55
N MET A 6 -19.07 -12.24 7.36
CA MET A 6 -18.09 -11.14 7.38
C MET A 6 -17.27 -11.06 6.10
N ILE A 7 -17.21 -12.13 5.33
CA ILE A 7 -16.54 -12.19 4.02
C ILE A 7 -17.51 -11.83 2.91
N LEU A 8 -18.68 -12.48 2.92
CA LEU A 8 -19.64 -12.38 1.83
C LEU A 8 -20.34 -11.02 1.80
N LEU A 9 -20.69 -10.47 2.96
CA LEU A 9 -21.48 -9.23 3.03
C LEU A 9 -20.74 -8.02 2.44
N PRO A 10 -19.49 -7.69 2.83
CA PRO A 10 -18.79 -6.54 2.26
C PRO A 10 -18.53 -6.70 0.75
N PHE A 11 -18.27 -7.92 0.29
CA PHE A 11 -18.15 -8.22 -1.13
C PHE A 11 -19.44 -7.90 -1.89
N LEU A 12 -20.57 -8.43 -1.44
CA LEU A 12 -21.87 -8.21 -2.08
C LEU A 12 -22.29 -6.72 -2.03
N ILE A 13 -22.11 -6.06 -0.89
CA ILE A 13 -22.40 -4.61 -0.77
C ILE A 13 -21.57 -3.84 -1.80
N SER A 14 -20.28 -4.10 -1.89
CA SER A 14 -19.40 -3.39 -2.83
C SER A 14 -19.78 -3.70 -4.29
N VAL A 15 -20.08 -4.96 -4.63
CA VAL A 15 -20.54 -5.33 -5.99
C VAL A 15 -21.81 -4.59 -6.37
N VAL A 16 -22.78 -4.47 -5.45
CA VAL A 16 -24.05 -3.78 -5.70
C VAL A 16 -23.88 -2.26 -5.73
N LEU A 17 -23.09 -1.69 -4.82
CA LEU A 17 -22.92 -0.23 -4.73
C LEU A 17 -22.07 0.32 -5.86
N THR A 18 -21.08 -0.40 -6.37
CA THR A 18 -20.15 0.13 -7.38
C THR A 18 -20.86 0.63 -8.65
N PRO A 19 -21.79 -0.10 -9.29
CA PRO A 19 -22.52 0.43 -10.44
C PRO A 19 -23.43 1.60 -10.10
N LEU A 20 -24.00 1.65 -8.89
CA LEU A 20 -24.82 2.79 -8.43
C LEU A 20 -23.95 4.04 -8.25
N VAL A 21 -22.79 3.91 -7.61
CA VAL A 21 -21.81 4.98 -7.47
C VAL A 21 -21.33 5.48 -8.85
N LYS A 22 -21.09 4.58 -9.79
CA LYS A 22 -20.73 4.95 -11.17
C LYS A 22 -21.81 5.80 -11.82
N GLN A 23 -23.07 5.41 -11.76
CA GLN A 23 -24.19 6.17 -12.33
C GLN A 23 -24.32 7.54 -11.67
N TYR A 24 -24.29 7.59 -10.35
CA TYR A 24 -24.39 8.84 -9.59
C TYR A 24 -23.22 9.79 -9.89
N SER A 25 -22.01 9.28 -10.00
CA SER A 25 -20.82 10.03 -10.35
C SER A 25 -20.94 10.73 -11.71
N ILE A 26 -21.46 10.01 -12.71
CA ILE A 26 -21.67 10.58 -14.05
C ILE A 26 -22.73 11.69 -13.99
N TYR A 27 -23.78 11.50 -13.20
CA TYR A 27 -24.84 12.50 -13.00
C TYR A 27 -24.31 13.77 -12.33
N CYS A 28 -23.48 13.66 -11.29
CA CYS A 28 -22.87 14.76 -10.57
C CYS A 28 -21.65 15.39 -11.26
N GLY A 29 -21.22 14.86 -12.41
CA GLY A 29 -20.04 15.37 -13.12
C GLY A 29 -18.67 14.98 -12.52
N ALA A 30 -18.65 14.03 -11.55
CA ALA A 30 -17.44 13.52 -10.90
C ALA A 30 -16.78 12.42 -11.74
N TYR A 31 -16.31 12.75 -12.93
CA TYR A 31 -15.61 11.85 -13.86
C TYR A 31 -14.27 12.41 -14.32
N ALA A 32 -13.38 11.53 -14.72
CA ALA A 32 -12.08 11.90 -15.25
C ALA A 32 -12.25 12.73 -16.53
N LYS A 33 -11.70 13.95 -16.53
CA LYS A 33 -11.67 14.78 -17.74
C LYS A 33 -10.67 14.19 -18.73
N GLU A 34 -11.09 14.05 -19.99
CA GLU A 34 -10.18 13.64 -21.06
C GLU A 34 -9.07 14.70 -21.22
N ASN A 35 -7.87 14.34 -20.85
CA ASN A 35 -6.68 15.12 -21.15
C ASN A 35 -5.88 14.38 -22.24
N LYS A 36 -5.07 15.08 -23.05
CA LYS A 36 -4.14 14.50 -24.04
C LYS A 36 -3.19 13.42 -23.48
N ARG A 37 -3.31 13.06 -22.20
CA ARG A 37 -2.48 12.11 -21.43
C ARG A 37 -3.24 10.87 -20.98
N THR A 38 -4.57 10.84 -21.13
CA THR A 38 -5.41 9.70 -20.73
C THR A 38 -5.51 8.68 -21.86
N VAL A 39 -5.25 7.42 -21.53
CA VAL A 39 -5.31 6.27 -22.44
C VAL A 39 -6.76 5.83 -22.71
N HIS A 40 -7.73 6.40 -21.98
CA HIS A 40 -9.13 5.98 -22.01
C HIS A 40 -10.01 7.00 -22.74
N HIS A 41 -10.88 6.48 -23.62
CA HIS A 41 -11.94 7.24 -24.29
C HIS A 41 -13.24 7.05 -23.50
N GLY A 42 -13.84 8.16 -23.01
CA GLY A 42 -15.13 8.17 -22.34
C GLY A 42 -15.10 8.74 -20.90
N LYS A 43 -16.30 9.02 -20.37
CA LYS A 43 -16.50 9.54 -19.01
C LYS A 43 -16.38 8.40 -17.99
N ILE A 44 -15.20 8.20 -17.38
CA ILE A 44 -14.99 7.21 -16.33
C ILE A 44 -15.08 7.87 -14.96
N SER A 45 -15.95 7.35 -14.10
CA SER A 45 -16.10 7.79 -12.71
C SER A 45 -14.78 7.69 -11.93
N ARG A 46 -14.49 8.70 -11.08
CA ARG A 46 -13.28 8.72 -10.21
C ARG A 46 -13.56 8.48 -8.74
N ILE A 47 -14.82 8.24 -8.35
CA ILE A 47 -15.20 8.11 -6.93
C ILE A 47 -15.58 6.67 -6.54
N GLY A 48 -14.94 5.67 -7.15
CA GLY A 48 -15.22 4.26 -6.86
C GLY A 48 -14.94 3.85 -5.41
N GLY A 49 -14.01 4.53 -4.74
CA GLY A 49 -13.72 4.33 -3.32
C GLY A 49 -14.93 4.49 -2.39
N VAL A 50 -15.97 5.21 -2.82
CA VAL A 50 -17.25 5.31 -2.07
C VAL A 50 -17.87 3.93 -1.83
N ALA A 51 -17.84 3.05 -2.83
CA ALA A 51 -18.39 1.70 -2.69
C ALA A 51 -17.60 0.86 -1.67
N ILE A 52 -16.27 0.97 -1.70
CA ILE A 52 -15.38 0.27 -0.75
C ILE A 52 -15.63 0.77 0.68
N TYR A 53 -15.65 2.10 0.86
CA TYR A 53 -15.85 2.73 2.16
C TYR A 53 -17.20 2.37 2.77
N LEU A 54 -18.29 2.48 2.01
CA LEU A 54 -19.62 2.13 2.50
C LEU A 54 -19.74 0.63 2.82
N ALA A 55 -19.18 -0.25 1.99
CA ALA A 55 -19.15 -1.68 2.27
C ALA A 55 -18.40 -1.97 3.57
N PHE A 56 -17.26 -1.29 3.81
CA PHE A 56 -16.50 -1.40 5.03
C PHE A 56 -17.29 -0.92 6.25
N ILE A 57 -17.79 0.32 6.24
CA ILE A 57 -18.49 0.92 7.40
C ILE A 57 -19.74 0.14 7.78
N ILE A 58 -20.56 -0.24 6.80
CA ILE A 58 -21.80 -1.00 7.04
C ILE A 58 -21.46 -2.35 7.68
N THR A 59 -20.48 -3.06 7.13
CA THR A 59 -20.12 -4.39 7.65
C THR A 59 -19.46 -4.30 9.02
N MET A 60 -18.60 -3.30 9.24
CA MET A 60 -17.99 -3.03 10.55
C MET A 60 -19.05 -2.76 11.62
N ALA A 61 -20.07 -1.95 11.32
CA ALA A 61 -21.16 -1.65 12.25
C ALA A 61 -22.00 -2.88 12.65
N ILE A 62 -22.07 -3.89 11.78
CA ILE A 62 -22.84 -5.12 12.03
C ILE A 62 -22.02 -6.14 12.85
N PHE A 63 -20.73 -6.33 12.54
CA PHE A 63 -19.96 -7.46 13.04
C PHE A 63 -18.89 -7.10 14.07
N VAL A 64 -18.46 -5.83 14.16
CA VAL A 64 -17.34 -5.44 15.00
C VAL A 64 -17.79 -4.56 16.16
N LYS A 65 -17.46 -4.96 17.38
CA LYS A 65 -17.73 -4.13 18.55
C LYS A 65 -16.84 -2.88 18.58
N ALA A 66 -17.45 -1.74 18.71
CA ALA A 66 -16.76 -0.45 18.73
C ALA A 66 -16.05 -0.21 20.08
N ASP A 67 -14.86 -0.75 20.25
CA ASP A 67 -13.94 -0.39 21.31
C ASP A 67 -13.23 0.96 21.03
N ARG A 68 -12.33 1.36 21.93
CA ARG A 68 -11.60 2.63 21.80
C ARG A 68 -10.78 2.67 20.50
N GLN A 69 -10.06 1.61 20.17
CA GLN A 69 -9.18 1.57 18.99
C GLN A 69 -9.99 1.54 17.70
N ILE A 70 -11.07 0.77 17.65
CA ILE A 70 -11.99 0.71 16.52
C ILE A 70 -12.63 2.08 16.24
N LYS A 71 -13.01 2.82 17.29
CA LYS A 71 -13.51 4.21 17.12
C LYS A 71 -12.47 5.10 16.44
N GLY A 72 -11.21 5.04 16.90
CA GLY A 72 -10.10 5.79 16.30
C GLY A 72 -9.87 5.43 14.83
N LEU A 73 -9.90 4.13 14.51
CA LEU A 73 -9.77 3.62 13.17
C LEU A 73 -10.90 4.14 12.25
N VAL A 74 -12.15 4.07 12.68
CA VAL A 74 -13.30 4.53 11.92
C VAL A 74 -13.25 6.04 11.71
N ILE A 75 -12.95 6.83 12.74
CA ILE A 75 -12.86 8.29 12.62
C ILE A 75 -11.70 8.69 11.69
N GLY A 76 -10.50 8.14 11.89
CA GLY A 76 -9.34 8.44 11.05
C GLY A 76 -9.54 8.03 9.59
N SER A 77 -10.12 6.84 9.37
CA SER A 77 -10.42 6.37 8.01
C SER A 77 -11.51 7.21 7.32
N SER A 78 -12.49 7.72 8.07
CA SER A 78 -13.50 8.64 7.55
C SER A 78 -12.87 9.98 7.14
N ILE A 79 -11.93 10.53 7.95
CA ILE A 79 -11.19 11.74 7.58
C ILE A 79 -10.48 11.52 6.24
N MET A 80 -9.77 10.40 6.08
CA MET A 80 -9.03 10.11 4.85
C MET A 80 -9.94 9.87 3.65
N PHE A 81 -11.05 9.16 3.85
CA PHE A 81 -12.07 8.98 2.82
C PHE A 81 -12.64 10.32 2.32
N PHE A 82 -13.07 11.19 3.24
CA PHE A 82 -13.62 12.51 2.86
C PHE A 82 -12.55 13.43 2.27
N THR A 83 -11.31 13.35 2.74
CA THR A 83 -10.18 14.07 2.13
C THR A 83 -10.04 13.69 0.65
N GLY A 84 -10.00 12.40 0.36
CA GLY A 84 -9.89 11.90 -1.01
C GLY A 84 -11.13 12.22 -1.85
N LEU A 85 -12.34 12.12 -1.27
CA LEU A 85 -13.57 12.46 -1.97
C LEU A 85 -13.62 13.93 -2.36
N ILE A 86 -13.20 14.82 -1.47
CA ILE A 86 -13.11 16.25 -1.76
C ILE A 86 -12.06 16.51 -2.85
N ASP A 87 -10.94 15.82 -2.80
CA ASP A 87 -9.90 15.93 -3.82
C ASP A 87 -10.37 15.46 -5.20
N ASP A 88 -11.07 14.34 -5.26
CA ASP A 88 -11.66 13.83 -6.51
C ASP A 88 -12.68 14.79 -7.13
N LEU A 89 -13.33 15.64 -6.32
CA LEU A 89 -14.33 16.59 -6.78
C LEU A 89 -13.74 17.96 -7.16
N ILE A 90 -12.79 18.50 -6.37
CA ILE A 90 -12.35 19.91 -6.48
C ILE A 90 -10.84 20.13 -6.55
N ASP A 91 -10.02 19.07 -6.61
CA ASP A 91 -8.54 19.10 -6.66
C ASP A 91 -7.95 19.98 -5.53
N ILE A 92 -7.75 19.45 -4.34
CA ILE A 92 -7.18 20.18 -3.18
C ILE A 92 -5.65 20.27 -3.25
N LYS A 93 -5.10 21.30 -2.60
CA LYS A 93 -3.65 21.49 -2.54
C LYS A 93 -2.95 20.35 -1.79
N PRO A 94 -1.78 19.88 -2.23
CA PRO A 94 -1.04 18.79 -1.57
C PRO A 94 -0.74 19.02 -0.08
N LEU A 95 -0.52 20.29 0.33
CA LEU A 95 -0.32 20.64 1.74
C LEU A 95 -1.57 20.40 2.58
N VAL A 96 -2.77 20.65 2.02
CA VAL A 96 -4.04 20.38 2.71
C VAL A 96 -4.22 18.88 2.92
N LYS A 97 -3.93 18.06 1.88
CA LYS A 97 -3.92 16.59 2.02
C LYS A 97 -3.00 16.14 3.15
N LEU A 98 -1.75 16.58 3.12
CA LEU A 98 -0.76 16.21 4.14
C LEU A 98 -1.21 16.63 5.55
N THR A 99 -1.82 17.81 5.71
CA THR A 99 -2.35 18.26 7.00
C THR A 99 -3.47 17.34 7.49
N LEU A 100 -4.37 16.91 6.62
CA LEU A 100 -5.47 16.00 6.98
C LEU A 100 -4.95 14.57 7.26
N GLU A 101 -3.90 14.11 6.58
CA GLU A 101 -3.19 12.86 6.90
C GLU A 101 -2.57 12.90 8.30
N VAL A 102 -1.93 14.03 8.66
CA VAL A 102 -1.37 14.22 10.00
C VAL A 102 -2.49 14.25 11.05
N ILE A 103 -3.61 14.92 10.79
CA ILE A 103 -4.77 14.92 11.70
C ILE A 103 -5.31 13.50 11.87
N ALA A 104 -5.46 12.74 10.80
CA ALA A 104 -5.92 11.35 10.88
C ALA A 104 -4.95 10.46 11.67
N ALA A 105 -3.63 10.66 11.53
CA ALA A 105 -2.61 9.97 12.32
C ALA A 105 -2.69 10.36 13.80
N LEU A 106 -2.90 11.64 14.14
CA LEU A 106 -3.09 12.10 15.50
C LEU A 106 -4.36 11.51 16.13
N VAL A 107 -5.43 11.32 15.37
CA VAL A 107 -6.62 10.59 15.82
C VAL A 107 -6.26 9.16 16.20
N LEU A 108 -5.51 8.42 15.38
CA LEU A 108 -5.06 7.06 15.74
C LEU A 108 -4.29 7.07 17.06
N ILE A 109 -3.33 7.98 17.21
CA ILE A 109 -2.51 8.11 18.42
C ILE A 109 -3.38 8.39 19.65
N TYR A 110 -4.33 9.34 19.56
CA TYR A 110 -5.25 9.69 20.65
C TYR A 110 -6.08 8.48 21.11
N PHE A 111 -6.50 7.64 20.17
CA PHE A 111 -7.23 6.40 20.47
C PHE A 111 -6.33 5.22 20.83
N GLY A 112 -5.02 5.44 20.95
CA GLY A 112 -4.05 4.45 21.42
C GLY A 112 -3.57 3.49 20.32
N ILE A 113 -3.53 3.92 19.07
CA ILE A 113 -2.92 3.20 17.96
C ILE A 113 -1.63 3.93 17.59
N SER A 114 -0.49 3.44 18.10
CA SER A 114 0.83 4.02 17.93
C SER A 114 1.91 2.94 17.99
N VAL A 115 3.12 3.28 17.55
CA VAL A 115 4.30 2.40 17.63
C VAL A 115 5.02 2.65 18.94
N ASP A 116 4.63 1.98 20.01
CA ASP A 116 5.18 2.21 21.34
C ASP A 116 6.56 1.55 21.52
N ILE A 117 6.79 0.40 20.89
CA ILE A 117 8.04 -0.36 20.99
C ILE A 117 8.48 -0.84 19.60
N ILE A 118 9.71 -0.52 19.22
CA ILE A 118 10.35 -1.08 18.03
C ILE A 118 11.24 -2.23 18.47
N ARG A 119 10.95 -3.44 18.00
CA ARG A 119 11.78 -4.63 18.22
C ARG A 119 12.61 -4.91 16.97
N LEU A 120 13.92 -4.71 17.10
CA LEU A 120 14.87 -5.01 16.03
C LEU A 120 15.32 -6.47 16.07
N PRO A 121 15.90 -7.00 14.96
CA PRO A 121 16.63 -8.26 14.97
C PRO A 121 17.70 -8.24 16.07
N LEU A 122 18.10 -9.42 16.58
CA LEU A 122 19.07 -9.59 17.69
C LEU A 122 18.52 -9.27 19.09
N GLY A 123 17.20 -9.11 19.27
CA GLY A 123 16.59 -8.93 20.58
C GLY A 123 16.63 -7.48 21.11
N ILE A 124 17.11 -6.53 20.31
CA ILE A 124 17.15 -5.10 20.67
C ILE A 124 15.72 -4.56 20.72
N GLN A 125 15.31 -4.01 21.86
CA GLN A 125 14.03 -3.33 22.02
C GLN A 125 14.31 -1.84 22.24
N ILE A 126 13.64 -1.00 21.44
CA ILE A 126 13.71 0.45 21.54
C ILE A 126 12.33 0.91 21.97
N ASP A 127 12.24 1.43 23.19
CA ASP A 127 11.06 2.17 23.65
C ASP A 127 11.06 3.52 22.95
N THR A 128 10.03 3.77 22.16
CA THR A 128 9.99 4.93 21.29
C THR A 128 9.61 6.21 22.01
N GLY A 129 8.96 6.13 23.17
CA GLY A 129 8.56 7.32 23.95
C GLY A 129 7.92 8.42 23.08
N ILE A 130 8.46 9.64 23.14
CA ILE A 130 8.00 10.78 22.33
C ILE A 130 8.22 10.54 20.82
N ILE A 131 9.25 9.79 20.45
CA ILE A 131 9.56 9.45 19.05
C ILE A 131 8.43 8.61 18.40
N SER A 132 7.66 7.88 19.24
CA SER A 132 6.46 7.12 18.82
C SER A 132 5.49 7.97 17.99
N PHE A 133 5.23 9.20 18.42
CA PHE A 133 4.31 10.12 17.75
C PHE A 133 4.81 10.45 16.33
N ILE A 134 6.07 10.88 16.25
CA ILE A 134 6.68 11.26 14.96
C ILE A 134 6.72 10.06 14.01
N PHE A 135 7.14 8.90 14.52
CA PHE A 135 7.20 7.67 13.73
C PHE A 135 5.82 7.25 13.23
N THR A 136 4.80 7.29 14.08
CA THR A 136 3.41 6.95 13.72
C THR A 136 2.89 7.88 12.62
N ILE A 137 3.12 9.20 12.73
CA ILE A 137 2.71 10.16 11.71
C ILE A 137 3.40 9.88 10.37
N ILE A 138 4.73 9.70 10.39
CA ILE A 138 5.51 9.38 9.17
C ILE A 138 5.05 8.06 8.56
N TRP A 139 4.76 7.05 9.38
CA TRP A 139 4.27 5.76 8.94
C TRP A 139 2.92 5.89 8.24
N VAL A 140 1.95 6.53 8.89
CA VAL A 140 0.59 6.68 8.36
C VAL A 140 0.62 7.49 7.06
N ALA A 141 1.25 8.67 7.07
CA ALA A 141 1.34 9.51 5.88
C ALA A 141 2.14 8.83 4.76
N GLY A 142 3.26 8.19 5.09
CA GLY A 142 4.11 7.50 4.12
C GLY A 142 3.39 6.36 3.40
N ILE A 143 2.72 5.48 4.14
CA ILE A 143 1.97 4.36 3.55
C ILE A 143 0.74 4.85 2.79
N THR A 144 0.00 5.82 3.32
CA THR A 144 -1.17 6.40 2.65
C THR A 144 -0.77 6.98 1.29
N ASN A 145 0.28 7.78 1.25
CA ASN A 145 0.77 8.34 -0.01
C ASN A 145 1.37 7.28 -0.94
N ALA A 146 2.05 6.26 -0.42
CA ALA A 146 2.60 5.19 -1.23
C ALA A 146 1.51 4.39 -1.94
N VAL A 147 0.40 4.07 -1.27
CA VAL A 147 -0.76 3.39 -1.88
C VAL A 147 -1.47 4.30 -2.88
N ASN A 148 -1.60 5.59 -2.58
CA ASN A 148 -2.18 6.57 -3.50
C ASN A 148 -1.34 6.73 -4.79
N LEU A 149 -0.01 6.77 -4.69
CA LEU A 149 0.88 6.88 -5.85
C LEU A 149 0.84 5.66 -6.78
N ILE A 150 0.49 4.48 -6.27
CA ILE A 150 0.37 3.25 -7.08
C ILE A 150 -0.98 3.17 -7.80
N ASP A 151 -1.97 3.96 -7.40
CA ASP A 151 -3.29 4.01 -8.05
C ASP A 151 -3.26 4.66 -9.44
N GLY A 152 -2.25 4.30 -10.23
CA GLY A 152 -2.05 4.78 -11.60
C GLY A 152 -2.46 3.80 -12.70
N LEU A 153 -2.84 2.56 -12.35
CA LEU A 153 -3.26 1.52 -13.30
C LEU A 153 -4.50 0.79 -12.81
N ASP A 154 -5.40 0.46 -13.76
CA ASP A 154 -6.65 -0.27 -13.47
C ASP A 154 -6.38 -1.54 -12.66
N GLY A 155 -7.02 -1.66 -11.51
CA GLY A 155 -6.93 -2.82 -10.63
C GLY A 155 -5.64 -2.97 -9.83
N LEU A 156 -4.63 -2.11 -10.01
CA LEU A 156 -3.32 -2.27 -9.37
C LEU A 156 -3.38 -2.01 -7.87
N SER A 157 -3.78 -0.81 -7.46
CA SER A 157 -3.84 -0.42 -6.05
C SER A 157 -4.81 -1.31 -5.26
N GLY A 158 -6.01 -1.55 -5.82
CA GLY A 158 -6.99 -2.45 -5.22
C GLY A 158 -6.49 -3.89 -5.11
N GLY A 159 -5.87 -4.43 -6.17
CA GLY A 159 -5.33 -5.80 -6.17
C GLY A 159 -4.22 -6.01 -5.16
N MET A 160 -3.25 -5.09 -5.11
CA MET A 160 -2.19 -5.13 -4.11
C MET A 160 -2.74 -4.99 -2.69
N SER A 161 -3.69 -4.07 -2.46
CA SER A 161 -4.35 -3.89 -1.16
C SER A 161 -5.06 -5.16 -0.68
N VAL A 162 -5.79 -5.84 -1.57
CA VAL A 162 -6.44 -7.13 -1.25
C VAL A 162 -5.42 -8.17 -0.82
N ILE A 163 -4.30 -8.32 -1.55
CA ILE A 163 -3.24 -9.28 -1.20
C ILE A 163 -2.66 -8.97 0.17
N VAL A 164 -2.31 -7.69 0.43
CA VAL A 164 -1.77 -7.24 1.72
C VAL A 164 -2.74 -7.55 2.86
N LEU A 165 -4.02 -7.20 2.70
CA LEU A 165 -5.06 -7.41 3.72
C LEU A 165 -5.35 -8.90 3.96
N VAL A 166 -5.36 -9.72 2.91
CA VAL A 166 -5.53 -11.17 3.03
C VAL A 166 -4.34 -11.80 3.78
N VAL A 167 -3.11 -11.36 3.49
CA VAL A 167 -1.92 -11.83 4.23
C VAL A 167 -2.01 -11.42 5.70
N ILE A 168 -2.31 -10.15 6.01
CA ILE A 168 -2.46 -9.67 7.38
C ILE A 168 -3.57 -10.45 8.12
N GLY A 169 -4.73 -10.62 7.49
CA GLY A 169 -5.85 -11.37 8.06
C GLY A 169 -5.51 -12.84 8.30
N SER A 170 -4.76 -13.47 7.39
CA SER A 170 -4.30 -14.86 7.54
C SER A 170 -3.29 -15.01 8.69
N ILE A 171 -2.40 -14.04 8.88
CA ILE A 171 -1.50 -14.00 10.03
C ILE A 171 -2.29 -13.78 11.32
N ALA A 172 -3.30 -12.92 11.31
CA ALA A 172 -4.19 -12.71 12.45
C ALA A 172 -4.93 -13.99 12.90
N ILE A 173 -5.24 -14.91 11.96
CA ILE A 173 -5.78 -16.25 12.30
C ILE A 173 -4.75 -17.03 13.12
N ILE A 174 -3.50 -17.07 12.67
CA ILE A 174 -2.42 -17.82 13.34
C ILE A 174 -2.16 -17.24 14.73
N GLU A 175 -2.18 -15.93 14.85
CA GLU A 175 -1.97 -15.20 16.12
C GLU A 175 -3.22 -15.13 17.00
N ARG A 176 -4.35 -15.70 16.57
CA ARG A 176 -5.64 -15.70 17.27
C ARG A 176 -6.18 -14.29 17.58
N ARG A 177 -5.90 -13.34 16.68
CA ARG A 177 -6.34 -11.94 16.75
C ARG A 177 -7.63 -11.75 15.95
N SER A 178 -8.77 -12.02 16.58
CA SER A 178 -10.09 -11.95 15.92
C SER A 178 -10.49 -10.52 15.50
N ASP A 179 -10.04 -9.51 16.23
CA ASP A 179 -10.23 -8.10 15.94
C ASP A 179 -9.57 -7.72 14.61
N LEU A 180 -8.26 -8.00 14.50
CA LEU A 180 -7.46 -7.71 13.33
C LEU A 180 -7.93 -8.50 12.10
N LEU A 181 -8.26 -9.79 12.30
CA LEU A 181 -8.83 -10.66 11.28
C LEU A 181 -10.09 -10.05 10.66
N SER A 182 -11.03 -9.63 11.53
CA SER A 182 -12.31 -9.08 11.08
C SER A 182 -12.12 -7.84 10.24
N ILE A 183 -11.34 -6.87 10.71
CA ILE A 183 -11.10 -5.61 10.01
C ILE A 183 -10.42 -5.87 8.65
N ALA A 184 -9.36 -6.69 8.65
CA ALA A 184 -8.60 -6.98 7.44
C ALA A 184 -9.45 -7.68 6.37
N PHE A 185 -10.25 -8.68 6.75
CA PHE A 185 -11.07 -9.41 5.78
C PHE A 185 -12.28 -8.61 5.30
N ILE A 186 -12.95 -7.85 6.17
CA ILE A 186 -14.04 -6.96 5.76
C ILE A 186 -13.54 -5.99 4.68
N LEU A 187 -12.38 -5.38 4.91
CA LEU A 187 -11.80 -4.44 3.95
C LEU A 187 -11.32 -5.13 2.67
N ALA A 188 -10.66 -6.29 2.79
CA ALA A 188 -10.18 -7.07 1.66
C ALA A 188 -11.33 -7.47 0.72
N PHE A 189 -12.41 -8.03 1.27
CA PHE A 189 -13.52 -8.50 0.46
C PHE A 189 -14.40 -7.36 -0.05
N GLY A 190 -14.55 -6.25 0.67
CA GLY A 190 -15.13 -5.02 0.13
C GLY A 190 -14.36 -4.47 -1.07
N THR A 191 -13.03 -4.44 -0.97
CA THR A 191 -12.17 -4.04 -2.08
C THR A 191 -12.20 -5.03 -3.24
N LEU A 192 -12.28 -6.34 -2.96
CA LEU A 192 -12.41 -7.37 -3.98
C LEU A 192 -13.73 -7.24 -4.77
N GLY A 193 -14.83 -6.89 -4.10
CA GLY A 193 -16.10 -6.60 -4.76
C GLY A 193 -16.03 -5.41 -5.71
N PHE A 194 -15.30 -4.35 -5.33
CA PHE A 194 -15.02 -3.21 -6.21
C PHE A 194 -14.15 -3.60 -7.41
N LEU A 195 -13.15 -4.47 -7.23
CA LEU A 195 -12.24 -4.90 -8.28
C LEU A 195 -12.96 -5.61 -9.45
N VAL A 196 -14.14 -6.16 -9.25
CA VAL A 196 -14.98 -6.73 -10.33
C VAL A 196 -15.21 -5.69 -11.45
N TYR A 197 -15.26 -4.40 -11.10
CA TYR A 197 -15.51 -3.29 -12.01
C TYR A 197 -14.28 -2.45 -12.32
N ASN A 198 -13.23 -2.52 -11.47
CA ASN A 198 -12.00 -1.77 -11.62
C ASN A 198 -10.88 -2.55 -12.31
N ALA A 199 -10.99 -3.90 -12.42
CA ALA A 199 -10.04 -4.70 -13.18
C ALA A 199 -10.00 -4.26 -14.66
N HIS A 200 -8.79 -4.32 -15.26
CA HIS A 200 -8.58 -3.83 -16.65
C HIS A 200 -9.38 -4.62 -17.70
N PRO A 201 -10.14 -3.95 -18.58
CA PRO A 201 -10.33 -2.50 -18.71
C PRO A 201 -11.33 -1.96 -17.67
N ALA A 202 -10.91 -0.98 -16.88
CA ALA A 202 -11.73 -0.46 -15.80
C ALA A 202 -12.98 0.27 -16.26
N SER A 203 -14.12 -0.02 -15.63
CA SER A 203 -15.38 0.69 -15.86
C SER A 203 -15.58 1.85 -14.89
N ILE A 204 -14.81 1.89 -13.81
CA ILE A 204 -14.78 2.90 -12.75
C ILE A 204 -13.38 2.93 -12.11
N PHE A 205 -12.84 4.11 -11.83
CA PHE A 205 -11.59 4.28 -11.10
C PHE A 205 -11.83 4.37 -9.59
N MET A 206 -10.83 3.96 -8.82
CA MET A 206 -10.88 4.01 -7.36
C MET A 206 -10.94 5.43 -6.84
N GLY A 207 -10.12 6.31 -7.40
CA GLY A 207 -9.93 7.70 -7.01
C GLY A 207 -9.17 7.88 -5.71
N ASP A 208 -8.92 9.14 -5.37
CA ASP A 208 -8.24 9.49 -4.13
C ASP A 208 -9.06 9.12 -2.89
N CYS A 209 -10.41 9.14 -3.00
CA CYS A 209 -11.29 8.68 -1.92
C CYS A 209 -11.06 7.20 -1.55
N GLY A 210 -10.72 6.35 -2.52
CA GLY A 210 -10.44 4.94 -2.25
C GLY A 210 -8.99 4.67 -1.90
N SER A 211 -8.05 5.26 -2.63
CA SER A 211 -6.62 4.99 -2.44
C SER A 211 -6.07 5.57 -1.13
N LEU A 212 -6.47 6.79 -0.72
CA LEU A 212 -6.12 7.36 0.58
C LEU A 212 -6.79 6.59 1.74
N PHE A 213 -8.06 6.20 1.57
CA PHE A 213 -8.75 5.36 2.55
C PHE A 213 -8.05 4.01 2.74
N LEU A 214 -7.75 3.28 1.65
CA LEU A 214 -7.07 1.98 1.72
C LEU A 214 -5.65 2.10 2.30
N GLY A 215 -4.88 3.10 1.87
CA GLY A 215 -3.53 3.33 2.39
C GLY A 215 -3.54 3.63 3.89
N PHE A 216 -4.44 4.50 4.35
CA PHE A 216 -4.63 4.77 5.76
C PHE A 216 -5.03 3.51 6.53
N MET A 217 -6.01 2.76 6.04
CA MET A 217 -6.47 1.54 6.71
C MET A 217 -5.37 0.49 6.80
N ILE A 218 -4.61 0.25 5.74
CA ILE A 218 -3.48 -0.68 5.75
C ILE A 218 -2.42 -0.23 6.77
N SER A 219 -2.09 1.08 6.81
CA SER A 219 -1.16 1.61 7.79
C SER A 219 -1.65 1.43 9.23
N ALA A 220 -2.93 1.73 9.51
CA ALA A 220 -3.53 1.63 10.83
C ALA A 220 -3.68 0.16 11.29
N ILE A 221 -4.11 -0.74 10.41
CA ILE A 221 -4.21 -2.19 10.67
C ILE A 221 -2.81 -2.75 10.99
N SER A 222 -1.79 -2.32 10.27
CA SER A 222 -0.42 -2.71 10.56
C SER A 222 0.01 -2.29 11.98
N LEU A 223 -0.31 -1.05 12.39
CA LEU A 223 -0.03 -0.55 13.74
C LEU A 223 -0.80 -1.31 14.84
N LEU A 224 -2.06 -1.69 14.59
CA LEU A 224 -2.84 -2.53 15.49
C LEU A 224 -2.20 -3.91 15.69
N GLY A 225 -1.64 -4.49 14.65
CA GLY A 225 -0.90 -5.76 14.70
C GLY A 225 0.35 -5.68 15.59
N PHE A 226 0.98 -4.51 15.73
CA PHE A 226 2.26 -4.32 16.40
C PHE A 226 2.23 -4.47 17.93
N LYS A 227 1.09 -4.37 18.57
CA LYS A 227 1.00 -4.45 20.05
C LYS A 227 1.26 -5.84 20.61
N SER A 228 1.23 -6.88 19.81
CA SER A 228 1.32 -8.27 20.27
C SER A 228 2.64 -8.98 19.96
N SER A 229 3.77 -8.40 20.26
CA SER A 229 4.95 -9.18 20.66
C SER A 229 5.90 -9.84 19.67
N THR A 230 6.06 -9.53 18.41
CA THR A 230 7.23 -10.12 17.70
C THR A 230 7.84 -9.19 16.65
N ILE A 231 9.12 -9.42 16.33
CA ILE A 231 9.92 -8.76 15.27
C ILE A 231 9.17 -8.69 13.91
N LEU A 232 8.18 -9.56 13.70
CA LEU A 232 7.28 -9.56 12.55
C LEU A 232 6.48 -8.26 12.38
N THR A 233 6.30 -7.51 13.44
CA THR A 233 5.30 -6.46 13.50
C THR A 233 5.59 -5.23 12.64
N LEU A 234 6.83 -4.77 12.54
CA LEU A 234 7.22 -3.71 11.60
C LEU A 234 7.70 -4.26 10.26
N ALA A 235 8.41 -5.38 10.30
CA ALA A 235 8.98 -5.97 9.09
C ALA A 235 7.88 -6.44 8.11
N LEU A 236 6.80 -7.03 8.63
CA LEU A 236 5.73 -7.57 7.79
C LEU A 236 5.05 -6.52 6.91
N PRO A 237 4.50 -5.41 7.45
CA PRO A 237 3.90 -4.39 6.60
C PRO A 237 4.90 -3.69 5.68
N ILE A 238 6.15 -3.48 6.15
CA ILE A 238 7.21 -2.96 5.27
C ILE A 238 7.43 -3.91 4.10
N LEU A 239 7.47 -5.21 4.35
CA LEU A 239 7.64 -6.21 3.30
C LEU A 239 6.47 -6.26 2.34
N LEU A 240 5.25 -6.31 2.87
CA LEU A 240 4.03 -6.35 2.05
C LEU A 240 3.87 -5.11 1.20
N LEU A 241 4.29 -3.96 1.73
CA LEU A 241 4.25 -2.66 1.05
C LEU A 241 5.60 -2.27 0.45
N MET A 242 6.54 -3.20 0.34
CA MET A 242 7.90 -2.91 -0.12
C MET A 242 7.91 -2.26 -1.51
N LEU A 243 7.09 -2.74 -2.45
CA LEU A 243 7.00 -2.14 -3.78
C LEU A 243 6.51 -0.68 -3.73
N PRO A 244 5.38 -0.35 -3.07
CA PRO A 244 4.97 1.03 -2.86
C PRO A 244 6.04 1.89 -2.19
N ILE A 245 6.67 1.36 -1.14
CA ILE A 245 7.69 2.09 -0.38
C ILE A 245 8.92 2.38 -1.25
N ILE A 246 9.46 1.37 -1.95
CA ILE A 246 10.61 1.54 -2.84
C ILE A 246 10.28 2.51 -3.97
N ASP A 247 9.10 2.43 -4.57
CA ASP A 247 8.69 3.33 -5.64
C ASP A 247 8.65 4.78 -5.16
N THR A 248 8.06 5.02 -3.98
CA THR A 248 8.01 6.34 -3.35
C THR A 248 9.39 6.86 -2.98
N LEU A 249 10.24 6.05 -2.33
CA LEU A 249 11.60 6.44 -1.95
C LEU A 249 12.48 6.72 -3.17
N SER A 250 12.36 5.90 -4.22
CA SER A 250 13.07 6.11 -5.48
C SER A 250 12.65 7.42 -6.16
N ALA A 251 11.35 7.77 -6.10
CA ALA A 251 10.86 9.04 -6.62
C ALA A 251 11.40 10.23 -5.82
N ILE A 252 11.43 10.14 -4.49
CA ILE A 252 12.03 11.17 -3.62
C ILE A 252 13.51 11.34 -3.94
N LEU A 253 14.27 10.24 -3.96
CA LEU A 253 15.72 10.27 -4.25
C LEU A 253 16.00 10.87 -5.62
N ARG A 254 15.27 10.50 -6.64
CA ARG A 254 15.39 11.00 -8.01
C ARG A 254 15.13 12.50 -8.08
N ARG A 255 14.06 13.01 -7.42
CA ARG A 255 13.73 14.43 -7.37
C ARG A 255 14.85 15.22 -6.67
N THR A 256 15.35 14.71 -5.54
CA THR A 256 16.47 15.34 -4.81
C THR A 256 17.74 15.40 -5.67
N LEU A 257 18.10 14.32 -6.36
CA LEU A 257 19.27 14.25 -7.23
C LEU A 257 19.15 15.18 -8.45
N LYS A 258 17.93 15.42 -8.95
CA LYS A 258 17.68 16.32 -10.10
C LYS A 258 17.38 17.75 -9.70
N GLY A 259 17.37 18.10 -8.41
CA GLY A 259 17.03 19.44 -7.92
C GLY A 259 15.57 19.85 -8.18
N MET A 260 14.67 18.87 -8.39
CA MET A 260 13.24 19.11 -8.60
C MET A 260 12.53 19.38 -7.28
N LYS A 261 11.38 20.08 -7.35
CA LYS A 261 10.54 20.31 -6.17
C LYS A 261 9.95 18.97 -5.69
N PHE A 262 9.86 18.79 -4.36
CA PHE A 262 9.39 17.55 -3.73
C PHE A 262 8.00 17.10 -4.21
N MET A 263 7.12 18.05 -4.55
CA MET A 263 5.74 17.81 -5.00
C MET A 263 5.58 17.80 -6.54
N GLU A 264 6.67 17.81 -7.30
CA GLU A 264 6.60 17.83 -8.76
C GLU A 264 6.20 16.45 -9.31
N ALA A 265 5.34 16.44 -10.34
CA ALA A 265 4.87 15.19 -10.94
C ALA A 265 6.02 14.42 -11.59
N ASP A 266 6.14 13.14 -11.27
CA ASP A 266 7.16 12.23 -11.79
C ASP A 266 6.51 11.06 -12.55
N LYS A 267 7.01 10.76 -13.75
CA LYS A 267 6.52 9.67 -14.60
C LYS A 267 7.43 8.44 -14.59
N SER A 268 8.39 8.39 -13.68
CA SER A 268 9.40 7.32 -13.63
C SER A 268 9.13 6.32 -12.50
N HIS A 269 7.87 6.16 -12.11
CA HIS A 269 7.46 5.13 -11.15
C HIS A 269 7.59 3.71 -11.75
N ILE A 270 7.80 2.70 -10.90
CA ILE A 270 7.99 1.29 -11.29
C ILE A 270 6.86 0.83 -12.21
N HIS A 271 5.62 1.12 -11.86
CA HIS A 271 4.47 0.71 -12.66
C HIS A 271 4.47 1.35 -14.07
N HIS A 272 4.93 2.58 -14.22
CA HIS A 272 5.07 3.22 -15.54
C HIS A 272 6.16 2.57 -16.40
N LEU A 273 7.28 2.16 -15.78
CA LEU A 273 8.38 1.49 -16.47
C LEU A 273 7.97 0.09 -16.93
N LEU A 274 7.34 -0.67 -16.02
CA LEU A 274 6.80 -1.99 -16.35
C LEU A 274 5.74 -1.90 -17.45
N MET A 275 4.84 -0.90 -17.38
CA MET A 275 3.79 -0.70 -18.37
C MET A 275 4.35 -0.48 -19.78
N ARG A 276 5.47 0.26 -19.92
CA ARG A 276 6.14 0.47 -21.21
C ARG A 276 6.74 -0.80 -21.80
N GLN A 277 7.19 -1.74 -20.94
CA GLN A 277 7.84 -2.98 -21.38
C GLN A 277 6.85 -4.12 -21.57
N PHE A 278 5.86 -4.27 -20.70
CA PHE A 278 5.01 -5.47 -20.60
C PHE A 278 3.54 -5.19 -20.87
N GLY A 279 3.15 -3.92 -21.05
CA GLY A 279 1.75 -3.51 -21.17
C GLY A 279 0.99 -3.52 -19.84
N HIS A 280 -0.25 -3.03 -19.85
CA HIS A 280 -1.04 -2.77 -18.65
C HIS A 280 -1.29 -4.04 -17.82
N ARG A 281 -1.94 -5.05 -18.43
CA ARG A 281 -2.34 -6.30 -17.76
C ARG A 281 -1.17 -7.03 -17.10
N ASN A 282 -0.07 -7.18 -17.85
CA ASN A 282 1.11 -7.90 -17.35
C ASN A 282 1.79 -7.12 -16.21
N THR A 283 1.81 -5.80 -16.27
CA THR A 283 2.34 -4.96 -15.18
C THR A 283 1.58 -5.20 -13.88
N VAL A 284 0.24 -5.19 -13.92
CA VAL A 284 -0.59 -5.46 -12.73
C VAL A 284 -0.32 -6.86 -12.19
N ILE A 285 -0.25 -7.88 -13.06
CA ILE A 285 0.05 -9.26 -12.66
C ILE A 285 1.44 -9.35 -12.00
N ILE A 286 2.46 -8.72 -12.58
CA ILE A 286 3.83 -8.73 -12.05
C ILE A 286 3.86 -8.06 -10.66
N MET A 287 3.27 -6.88 -10.51
CA MET A 287 3.29 -6.15 -9.25
C MET A 287 2.49 -6.85 -8.15
N CYS A 288 1.30 -7.35 -8.46
CA CYS A 288 0.51 -8.18 -7.55
C CYS A 288 1.24 -9.49 -7.19
N GLY A 289 1.89 -10.15 -8.17
CA GLY A 289 2.69 -11.34 -7.95
C GLY A 289 3.88 -11.10 -7.01
N LEU A 290 4.60 -10.00 -7.18
CA LEU A 290 5.69 -9.61 -6.27
C LEU A 290 5.16 -9.32 -4.86
N THR A 291 4.02 -8.63 -4.73
CA THR A 291 3.37 -8.39 -3.43
C THR A 291 2.99 -9.71 -2.76
N ALA A 292 2.46 -10.68 -3.51
CA ALA A 292 2.15 -12.01 -3.01
C ALA A 292 3.41 -12.79 -2.57
N LEU A 293 4.50 -12.68 -3.32
CA LEU A 293 5.80 -13.29 -2.96
C LEU A 293 6.36 -12.71 -1.65
N PHE A 294 6.27 -11.39 -1.45
CA PHE A 294 6.60 -10.77 -0.17
C PHE A 294 5.69 -11.29 0.95
N GLY A 295 4.39 -11.45 0.69
CA GLY A 295 3.46 -12.08 1.63
C GLY A 295 3.86 -13.51 2.01
N LEU A 296 4.22 -14.33 1.03
CA LEU A 296 4.71 -15.69 1.26
C LEU A 296 6.02 -15.71 2.05
N SER A 297 6.93 -14.76 1.83
CA SER A 297 8.16 -14.65 2.63
C SER A 297 7.87 -14.38 4.10
N ALA A 298 6.80 -13.64 4.40
CA ALA A 298 6.35 -13.40 5.77
C ALA A 298 5.84 -14.68 6.45
N PHE A 299 5.07 -15.52 5.74
CA PHE A 299 4.69 -16.85 6.27
C PHE A 299 5.90 -17.74 6.44
N ALA A 300 6.83 -17.77 5.48
CA ALA A 300 8.08 -18.51 5.62
C ALA A 300 8.88 -18.07 6.85
N TYR A 301 8.90 -16.77 7.15
CA TYR A 301 9.54 -16.22 8.36
C TYR A 301 8.86 -16.69 9.65
N MET A 302 7.53 -16.86 9.67
CA MET A 302 6.81 -17.40 10.84
C MET A 302 7.15 -18.88 11.09
N ILE A 303 7.36 -19.66 10.03
CA ILE A 303 7.72 -21.10 10.14
C ILE A 303 9.20 -21.23 10.52
N ASN A 304 10.07 -20.53 9.81
CA ASN A 304 11.51 -20.52 10.06
C ASN A 304 12.09 -19.14 9.75
N ARG A 305 12.52 -18.46 10.82
CA ARG A 305 13.02 -17.08 10.78
C ARG A 305 14.15 -16.89 9.75
N ASN A 306 15.09 -17.84 9.69
CA ASN A 306 16.26 -17.72 8.81
C ASN A 306 15.87 -17.92 7.33
N ILE A 307 14.98 -18.88 7.05
CA ILE A 307 14.49 -19.13 5.69
C ILE A 307 13.68 -17.93 5.20
N GLY A 308 12.75 -17.44 6.00
CA GLY A 308 11.94 -16.27 5.62
C GLY A 308 12.79 -15.03 5.38
N PHE A 309 13.78 -14.78 6.24
CA PHE A 309 14.72 -13.67 6.06
C PHE A 309 15.54 -13.83 4.76
N LEU A 310 16.05 -15.04 4.48
CA LEU A 310 16.80 -15.31 3.25
C LEU A 310 15.94 -15.07 1.99
N VAL A 311 14.71 -15.61 1.97
CA VAL A 311 13.78 -15.42 0.85
C VAL A 311 13.49 -13.93 0.63
N MET A 312 13.24 -13.19 1.71
CA MET A 312 13.03 -11.75 1.67
C MET A 312 14.21 -11.02 1.03
N VAL A 313 15.44 -11.32 1.49
CA VAL A 313 16.65 -10.68 0.93
C VAL A 313 16.81 -10.99 -0.56
N ILE A 314 16.52 -12.23 -0.98
CA ILE A 314 16.59 -12.62 -2.40
C ILE A 314 15.59 -11.79 -3.22
N ILE A 315 14.34 -11.64 -2.76
CA ILE A 315 13.32 -10.85 -3.47
C ILE A 315 13.75 -9.38 -3.55
N LEU A 316 14.24 -8.81 -2.44
CA LEU A 316 14.73 -7.43 -2.40
C LEU A 316 15.89 -7.18 -3.39
N LEU A 317 16.86 -8.09 -3.41
CA LEU A 317 17.98 -8.00 -4.35
C LEU A 317 17.51 -8.10 -5.81
N ALA A 318 16.54 -8.96 -6.10
CA ALA A 318 15.98 -9.08 -7.43
C ALA A 318 15.26 -7.78 -7.87
N VAL A 319 14.48 -7.18 -6.98
CA VAL A 319 13.81 -5.89 -7.23
C VAL A 319 14.83 -4.76 -7.42
N GLU A 320 15.88 -4.69 -6.58
CA GLU A 320 16.92 -3.66 -6.69
C GLU A 320 17.71 -3.81 -8.01
N ILE A 321 18.08 -5.02 -8.39
CA ILE A 321 18.75 -5.27 -9.68
C ILE A 321 17.84 -4.85 -10.86
N PHE A 322 16.52 -5.05 -10.74
CA PHE A 322 15.58 -4.59 -11.75
C PHE A 322 15.54 -3.06 -11.83
N ILE A 323 15.50 -2.37 -10.69
CA ILE A 323 15.52 -0.90 -10.59
C ILE A 323 16.79 -0.33 -11.22
N GLU A 324 17.96 -0.93 -10.91
CA GLU A 324 19.23 -0.51 -11.49
C GLU A 324 19.29 -0.72 -13.00
N LYS A 325 18.86 -1.88 -13.51
CA LYS A 325 18.85 -2.19 -14.93
C LYS A 325 17.88 -1.31 -15.72
N SER A 326 16.77 -0.91 -15.12
CA SER A 326 15.79 -0.02 -15.74
C SER A 326 16.18 1.46 -15.71
N ALA A 327 17.34 1.80 -15.11
CA ALA A 327 17.80 3.17 -14.90
C ALA A 327 16.74 4.08 -14.24
N MET A 328 15.91 3.51 -13.38
CA MET A 328 14.77 4.16 -12.77
C MET A 328 15.16 5.39 -11.93
N ILE A 329 16.28 5.33 -11.21
CA ILE A 329 16.77 6.43 -10.37
C ILE A 329 17.63 7.38 -11.22
N SER A 330 18.64 6.84 -11.87
CA SER A 330 19.58 7.58 -12.76
C SER A 330 20.42 6.58 -13.56
N GLU A 331 20.80 6.94 -14.79
CA GLU A 331 21.73 6.15 -15.61
C GLU A 331 23.10 5.92 -14.93
N LYS A 332 23.45 6.75 -13.95
CA LYS A 332 24.72 6.65 -13.20
C LYS A 332 24.58 5.94 -11.85
N PHE A 333 23.37 5.70 -11.39
CA PHE A 333 23.11 5.12 -10.07
C PHE A 333 22.93 3.60 -10.19
N HIS A 334 24.03 2.86 -10.04
CA HIS A 334 24.06 1.40 -10.10
C HIS A 334 24.91 0.82 -8.96
N PRO A 335 24.45 0.92 -7.69
CA PRO A 335 25.24 0.48 -6.54
C PRO A 335 25.57 -1.00 -6.55
N LEU A 336 24.61 -1.89 -6.81
CA LEU A 336 24.81 -3.35 -6.80
C LEU A 336 25.58 -3.83 -8.04
N ILE A 337 25.17 -3.38 -9.22
CA ILE A 337 25.84 -3.75 -10.49
C ILE A 337 27.29 -3.20 -10.48
N GLY A 338 27.47 -1.99 -9.96
CA GLY A 338 28.79 -1.39 -9.78
C GLY A 338 29.67 -2.16 -8.80
N LEU A 339 29.09 -2.64 -7.68
CA LEU A 339 29.79 -3.49 -6.71
C LEU A 339 30.16 -4.83 -7.35
N TRP A 340 29.24 -5.46 -8.07
CA TRP A 340 29.48 -6.71 -8.79
C TRP A 340 30.63 -6.60 -9.79
N HIS A 341 30.66 -5.54 -10.61
CA HIS A 341 31.76 -5.30 -11.53
C HIS A 341 33.11 -5.06 -10.82
N ARG A 342 33.09 -4.40 -9.64
CA ARG A 342 34.32 -4.22 -8.82
C ARG A 342 34.82 -5.57 -8.29
N ILE A 343 33.94 -6.43 -7.80
CA ILE A 343 34.27 -7.78 -7.31
C ILE A 343 34.83 -8.62 -8.44
N GLN A 344 34.19 -8.64 -9.62
CA GLN A 344 34.70 -9.39 -10.78
C GLN A 344 36.08 -8.90 -11.23
N ARG A 345 36.30 -7.58 -11.26
CA ARG A 345 37.63 -7.04 -11.61
C ARG A 345 38.69 -7.45 -10.58
N LYS A 346 38.34 -7.48 -9.29
CA LYS A 346 39.26 -7.92 -8.23
C LYS A 346 39.57 -9.42 -8.35
N SER A 347 38.57 -10.24 -8.57
CA SER A 347 38.71 -11.67 -8.78
C SER A 347 39.60 -11.97 -9.99
N ARG A 348 39.35 -11.36 -11.16
CA ARG A 348 40.18 -11.51 -12.36
C ARG A 348 41.65 -11.09 -12.15
N LYS A 349 41.90 -10.06 -11.33
CA LYS A 349 43.29 -9.64 -10.96
C LYS A 349 43.99 -10.66 -10.07
N ILE A 350 43.23 -11.33 -9.16
CA ILE A 350 43.78 -12.37 -8.30
C ILE A 350 44.12 -13.60 -9.12
N PHE A 351 43.22 -14.07 -10.00
CA PHE A 351 43.48 -15.21 -10.87
C PHE A 351 44.64 -15.00 -11.86
N LYS A 352 44.85 -13.75 -12.33
CA LYS A 352 46.04 -13.41 -13.17
C LYS A 352 47.37 -13.33 -12.40
N LYS A 353 47.33 -13.28 -11.07
CA LYS A 353 48.54 -13.27 -10.23
C LYS A 353 48.98 -14.65 -9.73
N VAL A 354 48.10 -15.64 -9.82
CA VAL A 354 48.31 -16.99 -9.30
C VAL A 354 48.56 -18.00 -10.41
N GLY A 355 48.34 -17.65 -11.67
CA GLY A 355 48.79 -18.36 -12.87
C GLY A 355 49.87 -17.57 -13.62
#